data_55908ec038171f42e1e1e57e9734f0b6
#
_entry.id   55908ec038171f42e1e1e57e9734f0b6
#
_cell.length_a   1.000
_cell.length_b   1.000
_cell.length_c   1.000
_cell.angle_alpha   90.00
_cell.angle_beta   90.00
_cell.angle_gamma   90.00
#
_symmetry.space_group_name_H-M   'P 1'
#
loop_
_entity.id
_entity.type
_entity.pdbx_description
1 polymer ?
#
loop_
_entity_poly.entity_id
_entity_poly.type
_entity_poly.pdbx_seq_one_letter_code
_entity_poly.pdbx_strand_id
1 'polypeptide(L)'
;MYIEFDKDYLRELFEQGRTSDKKHRYQPEVIRGYYKCVMFLKRAENVEQLYRIHSLNYEVLQGDKKGISSVRINIKYRLEFTVREVLGEQIITAVSYTHLRAHETDQYL
;
A
#
# COMPACT_ATOMS: atom_id res chain seq x y z
N MET A 1 -6.09 -10.09 7.00
CA MET A 1 -6.01 -10.65 5.64
C MET A 1 -4.59 -11.14 5.36
N TYR A 2 -4.44 -12.04 4.42
CA TYR A 2 -3.12 -12.47 3.95
C TYR A 2 -2.48 -11.40 3.09
N ILE A 3 -1.17 -11.22 3.23
CA ILE A 3 -0.41 -10.23 2.46
C ILE A 3 0.62 -10.94 1.61
N GLU A 4 0.62 -10.62 0.33
CA GLU A 4 1.64 -11.03 -0.62
C GLU A 4 2.30 -9.79 -1.20
N PHE A 5 3.51 -9.94 -1.71
CA PHE A 5 4.27 -8.83 -2.29
C PHE A 5 4.62 -9.16 -3.73
N ASP A 6 4.25 -8.26 -4.63
CA ASP A 6 4.52 -8.45 -6.06
C ASP A 6 5.99 -8.29 -6.40
N LYS A 7 6.73 -7.55 -5.59
CA LYS A 7 8.14 -7.25 -5.83
C LYS A 7 8.97 -7.50 -4.59
N ASP A 8 10.20 -7.93 -4.80
CA ASP A 8 11.10 -8.26 -3.69
C ASP A 8 11.36 -7.07 -2.79
N TYR A 9 11.49 -5.87 -3.35
CA TYR A 9 11.81 -4.71 -2.52
C TYR A 9 10.67 -4.41 -1.53
N LEU A 10 9.44 -4.67 -1.92
CA LEU A 10 8.30 -4.45 -1.02
C LEU A 10 8.34 -5.41 0.16
N ARG A 11 8.69 -6.68 -0.10
CA ARG A 11 8.81 -7.66 0.96
C ARG A 11 9.98 -7.32 1.88
N GLU A 12 11.12 -6.95 1.30
CA GLU A 12 12.31 -6.62 2.08
C GLU A 12 12.08 -5.42 2.98
N LEU A 13 11.42 -4.38 2.46
CA LEU A 13 11.12 -3.20 3.26
C LEU A 13 10.23 -3.55 4.44
N PHE A 14 9.29 -4.46 4.25
CA PHE A 14 8.42 -4.88 5.34
C PHE A 14 9.14 -5.76 6.35
N GLU A 15 9.85 -6.78 5.86
CA GLU A 15 10.45 -7.80 6.74
C GLU A 15 11.73 -7.31 7.41
N GLN A 16 12.52 -6.52 6.71
CA GLN A 16 13.85 -6.13 7.18
C GLN A 16 13.99 -4.64 7.46
N GLY A 17 13.02 -3.83 7.01
CA GLY A 17 13.09 -2.39 7.16
C GLY A 17 14.07 -1.73 6.20
N ARG A 18 14.55 -2.47 5.22
CA ARG A 18 15.49 -1.95 4.22
C ARG A 18 15.47 -2.84 3.00
N THR A 19 16.00 -2.34 1.89
CA THR A 19 16.17 -3.12 0.68
C THR A 19 17.50 -2.79 0.03
N SER A 20 18.06 -3.77 -0.69
CA SER A 20 19.26 -3.56 -1.50
C SER A 20 18.95 -2.86 -2.82
N ASP A 21 17.68 -2.75 -3.18
CA ASP A 21 17.27 -2.11 -4.43
C ASP A 21 17.48 -0.60 -4.33
N LYS A 22 18.47 -0.08 -5.06
CA LYS A 22 18.85 1.33 -4.97
C LYS A 22 17.77 2.28 -5.46
N LYS A 23 16.88 1.82 -6.32
CA LYS A 23 15.79 2.65 -6.83
C LYS A 23 14.66 2.85 -5.83
N HIS A 24 14.62 2.02 -4.80
CA HIS A 24 13.51 2.00 -3.85
C HIS A 24 13.97 2.26 -2.43
N ARG A 25 14.90 3.20 -2.29
CA ARG A 25 15.36 3.65 -0.97
C ARG A 25 14.44 4.76 -0.50
N TYR A 26 13.95 4.59 0.71
CA TYR A 26 13.03 5.57 1.30
C TYR A 26 13.56 5.98 2.66
N GLN A 27 13.11 7.15 3.11
CA GLN A 27 13.48 7.61 4.43
C GLN A 27 12.87 6.70 5.50
N PRO A 28 13.52 6.61 6.68
CA PRO A 28 13.03 5.71 7.74
C PRO A 28 11.58 5.93 8.11
N GLU A 29 11.12 7.17 8.12
CA GLU A 29 9.73 7.46 8.48
C GLU A 29 8.74 6.91 7.44
N VAL A 30 9.13 6.90 6.16
CA VAL A 30 8.30 6.31 5.11
C VAL A 30 8.23 4.80 5.30
N ILE A 31 9.36 4.19 5.60
CA ILE A 31 9.44 2.75 5.83
C ILE A 31 8.58 2.35 7.03
N ARG A 32 8.62 3.12 8.10
CA ARG A 32 7.79 2.86 9.28
C ARG A 32 6.30 3.00 8.95
N GLY A 33 5.96 4.00 8.15
CA GLY A 33 4.57 4.18 7.72
C GLY A 33 4.10 3.01 6.87
N TYR A 34 4.96 2.55 5.98
CA TYR A 34 4.67 1.38 5.16
C TYR A 34 4.43 0.14 6.04
N TYR A 35 5.31 -0.08 7.00
CA TYR A 35 5.17 -1.20 7.93
C TYR A 35 3.82 -1.17 8.64
N LYS A 36 3.44 0.02 9.14
CA LYS A 36 2.16 0.17 9.82
C LYS A 36 0.98 -0.14 8.89
N CYS A 37 1.06 0.34 7.64
CA CYS A 37 0.00 0.07 6.68
C CYS A 37 -0.15 -1.42 6.43
N VAL A 38 0.95 -2.12 6.21
CA VAL A 38 0.89 -3.56 5.98
C VAL A 38 0.33 -4.28 7.21
N MET A 39 0.71 -3.84 8.40
CA MET A 39 0.19 -4.44 9.63
C MET A 39 -1.31 -4.22 9.78
N PHE A 40 -1.82 -3.04 9.44
CA PHE A 40 -3.26 -2.80 9.43
C PHE A 40 -3.97 -3.75 8.46
N LEU A 41 -3.39 -3.91 7.26
CA LEU A 41 -3.97 -4.81 6.26
C LEU A 41 -3.97 -6.25 6.75
N LYS A 42 -2.90 -6.67 7.42
CA LYS A 42 -2.83 -8.02 7.96
C LYS A 42 -3.86 -8.27 9.05
N ARG A 43 -4.09 -7.28 9.90
CA ARG A 43 -5.02 -7.43 11.03
C ARG A 43 -6.47 -7.30 10.65
N ALA A 44 -6.77 -6.61 9.57
CA ALA A 44 -8.15 -6.46 9.12
C ALA A 44 -8.69 -7.79 8.63
N GLU A 45 -9.96 -8.04 8.87
CA GLU A 45 -10.61 -9.25 8.40
C GLU A 45 -11.00 -9.13 6.92
N ASN A 46 -11.29 -7.92 6.48
CA ASN A 46 -11.68 -7.65 5.10
C ASN A 46 -11.42 -6.19 4.78
N VAL A 47 -11.54 -5.84 3.49
CA VAL A 47 -11.24 -4.47 3.06
C VAL A 47 -12.26 -3.46 3.57
N GLU A 48 -13.48 -3.88 3.86
CA GLU A 48 -14.49 -2.97 4.39
C GLU A 48 -14.07 -2.37 5.72
N GLN A 49 -13.29 -3.10 6.52
CA GLN A 49 -12.78 -2.57 7.78
C GLN A 49 -11.81 -1.42 7.59
N LEU A 50 -11.16 -1.36 6.43
CA LEU A 50 -10.18 -0.30 6.15
C LEU A 50 -10.83 1.07 6.05
N TYR A 51 -12.10 1.13 5.66
CA TYR A 51 -12.81 2.40 5.60
C TYR A 51 -12.97 3.05 6.97
N ARG A 52 -12.92 2.26 8.02
CA ARG A 52 -13.06 2.77 9.39
C ARG A 52 -11.77 3.39 9.93
N ILE A 53 -10.65 3.09 9.27
CA ILE A 53 -9.36 3.64 9.67
C ILE A 53 -9.09 4.85 8.80
N HIS A 54 -9.57 6.01 9.25
CA HIS A 54 -9.55 7.22 8.43
C HIS A 54 -8.14 7.63 8.01
N SER A 55 -7.15 7.37 8.85
CA SER A 55 -5.78 7.74 8.54
C SER A 55 -5.22 6.99 7.32
N LEU A 56 -5.80 5.82 7.00
CA LEU A 56 -5.38 5.06 5.81
C LEU A 56 -5.93 5.66 4.53
N ASN A 57 -7.03 6.40 4.61
CA ASN A 57 -7.65 6.99 3.44
C ASN A 57 -7.79 5.97 2.31
N TYR A 58 -8.38 4.82 2.64
CA TYR A 58 -8.53 3.72 1.69
C TYR A 58 -9.44 4.11 0.54
N GLU A 59 -9.02 3.79 -0.68
CA GLU A 59 -9.84 4.04 -1.87
C GLU A 59 -9.54 3.01 -2.95
N VAL A 60 -10.54 2.82 -3.82
CA VAL A 60 -10.40 1.97 -5.01
C VAL A 60 -10.19 2.91 -6.19
N LEU A 61 -9.11 2.72 -6.91
CA LEU A 61 -8.73 3.64 -7.97
C LEU A 61 -9.56 3.43 -9.23
N GLN A 62 -9.65 4.48 -10.03
CA GLN A 62 -10.42 4.49 -11.26
C GLN A 62 -9.50 4.77 -12.46
N GLY A 63 -10.05 4.74 -13.66
CA GLY A 63 -9.29 5.00 -14.86
C GLY A 63 -8.31 3.89 -15.17
N ASP A 64 -7.08 4.26 -15.50
CA ASP A 64 -6.06 3.30 -15.89
C ASP A 64 -5.70 2.31 -14.79
N LYS A 65 -5.97 2.69 -13.55
CA LYS A 65 -5.67 1.85 -12.40
C LYS A 65 -6.90 1.20 -11.79
N LYS A 66 -7.95 1.08 -12.59
CA LYS A 66 -9.19 0.46 -12.12
C LYS A 66 -8.90 -0.94 -11.57
N GLY A 67 -9.47 -1.22 -10.41
CA GLY A 67 -9.28 -2.51 -9.75
C GLY A 67 -8.12 -2.54 -8.78
N ILE A 68 -7.36 -1.44 -8.70
CA ILE A 68 -6.27 -1.33 -7.72
C ILE A 68 -6.77 -0.50 -6.56
N SER A 69 -6.51 -0.97 -5.36
CA SER A 69 -6.82 -0.24 -4.13
C SER A 69 -5.60 0.48 -3.63
N SER A 70 -5.81 1.51 -2.82
CA SER A 70 -4.67 2.22 -2.25
C SER A 70 -4.96 2.69 -0.83
N VAL A 71 -3.92 2.76 -0.02
CA VAL A 71 -3.97 3.33 1.32
C VAL A 71 -2.82 4.31 1.49
N ARG A 72 -3.04 5.31 2.33
CA ARG A 72 -2.03 6.34 2.59
C ARG A 72 -0.94 5.81 3.53
N ILE A 73 0.30 5.93 3.10
CA ILE A 73 1.44 5.65 3.97
C ILE A 73 1.76 6.90 4.81
N ASN A 74 1.87 8.04 4.14
CA ASN A 74 2.03 9.35 4.77
C ASN A 74 1.53 10.40 3.78
N ILE A 75 1.83 11.67 3.99
CA ILE A 75 1.30 12.72 3.12
C ILE A 75 1.89 12.69 1.71
N LYS A 76 2.98 11.97 1.49
CA LYS A 76 3.65 11.92 0.19
C LYS A 76 3.48 10.60 -0.54
N TYR A 77 3.22 9.53 0.18
CA TYR A 77 3.25 8.19 -0.41
C TYR A 77 1.97 7.43 -0.13
N ARG A 78 1.59 6.62 -1.11
CA ARG A 78 0.49 5.67 -0.97
C ARG A 78 0.99 4.29 -1.34
N LEU A 79 0.40 3.27 -0.71
CA LEU A 79 0.66 1.88 -1.07
C LEU A 79 -0.49 1.41 -1.95
N GLU A 80 -0.15 0.90 -3.13
CA GLU A 80 -1.13 0.33 -4.05
C GLU A 80 -1.10 -1.19 -3.93
N PHE A 81 -2.28 -1.79 -3.97
CA PHE A 81 -2.39 -3.25 -3.84
C PHE A 81 -3.63 -3.75 -4.57
N THR A 82 -3.64 -5.04 -4.86
CA THR A 82 -4.81 -5.70 -5.40
C THR A 82 -5.42 -6.60 -4.33
N VAL A 83 -6.72 -6.88 -4.50
CA VAL A 83 -7.46 -7.73 -3.58
C VAL A 83 -8.08 -8.86 -4.39
N ARG A 84 -7.88 -10.09 -3.93
CA ARG A 84 -8.56 -11.24 -4.53
C ARG A 84 -9.13 -12.12 -3.44
N GLU A 85 -10.13 -12.89 -3.78
CA GLU A 85 -10.73 -13.82 -2.82
C GLU A 85 -10.38 -15.24 -3.19
N VAL A 86 -9.99 -16.01 -2.19
CA VAL A 86 -9.72 -17.44 -2.33
C VAL A 86 -10.40 -18.14 -1.16
N LEU A 87 -11.34 -19.00 -1.46
CA LEU A 87 -12.07 -19.78 -0.44
C LEU A 87 -12.68 -18.89 0.65
N GLY A 88 -13.23 -17.77 0.23
CA GLY A 88 -13.89 -16.84 1.15
C GLY A 88 -12.99 -15.90 1.91
N GLU A 89 -11.66 -16.00 1.70
CA GLU A 89 -10.73 -15.10 2.35
C GLU A 89 -10.13 -14.13 1.35
N GLN A 90 -9.90 -12.90 1.80
CA GLN A 90 -9.30 -11.88 0.96
C GLN A 90 -7.79 -11.90 1.09
N ILE A 91 -7.12 -11.82 -0.05
CA ILE A 91 -5.67 -11.80 -0.13
C ILE A 91 -5.25 -10.49 -0.75
N ILE A 92 -4.35 -9.80 -0.07
CA ILE A 92 -3.81 -8.51 -0.51
C ILE A 92 -2.47 -8.75 -1.18
N THR A 93 -2.30 -8.25 -2.40
CA THR A 93 -1.01 -8.29 -3.05
C THR A 93 -0.50 -6.86 -3.19
N ALA A 94 0.54 -6.53 -2.43
CA ALA A 94 1.15 -5.22 -2.50
C ALA A 94 1.87 -5.08 -3.83
N VAL A 95 1.56 -4.02 -4.57
CA VAL A 95 2.03 -3.84 -5.93
C VAL A 95 3.13 -2.78 -6.02
N SER A 96 2.92 -1.63 -5.41
CA SER A 96 3.89 -0.55 -5.51
C SER A 96 3.62 0.56 -4.50
N TYR A 97 4.65 1.36 -4.24
CA TYR A 97 4.49 2.66 -3.63
C TYR A 97 4.19 3.65 -4.74
N THR A 98 3.29 4.55 -4.49
CA THR A 98 3.01 5.64 -5.42
C THR A 98 3.30 6.94 -4.71
N HIS A 99 4.05 7.81 -5.38
CA HIS A 99 4.35 9.12 -4.84
C HIS A 99 3.14 10.02 -5.05
N LEU A 100 2.31 10.11 -4.03
CA LEU A 100 1.02 10.79 -4.09
C LEU A 100 1.16 12.22 -4.59
N ARG A 101 2.18 12.91 -4.10
CA ARG A 101 2.35 14.31 -4.39
C ARG A 101 2.56 14.60 -5.87
N ALA A 102 3.34 13.78 -6.55
CA ALA A 102 3.57 13.98 -7.98
C ALA A 102 2.27 13.92 -8.75
N HIS A 103 1.45 12.95 -8.42
CA HIS A 103 0.15 12.78 -9.07
C HIS A 103 -0.77 13.96 -8.79
N GLU A 104 -0.85 14.35 -7.54
CA GLU A 104 -1.73 15.45 -7.15
C GLU A 104 -1.28 16.78 -7.71
N THR A 105 0.01 16.99 -7.80
CA THR A 105 0.55 18.20 -8.37
C THR A 105 0.09 18.36 -9.81
N ASP A 106 0.14 17.29 -10.57
CA ASP A 106 -0.32 17.31 -11.95
C ASP A 106 -1.80 17.67 -12.05
N GLN A 107 -2.58 17.21 -11.10
CA GLN A 107 -4.01 17.49 -11.11
C GLN A 107 -4.34 18.95 -10.80
N TYR A 108 -3.54 19.56 -9.97
CA TYR A 108 -3.82 20.90 -9.48
C TYR A 108 -3.17 22.00 -10.31
N LEU A 109 -2.32 21.61 -11.17
CA LEU A 109 -1.68 22.55 -12.06
C LEU A 109 -2.42 22.67 -13.39
#